data_d373ed9596f4f87950affa4fba863e40
#
_entry.id   d373ed9596f4f87950affa4fba863e40
#
_cell.length_a   1.000
_cell.length_b   1.000
_cell.length_c   1.000
_cell.angle_alpha   90.00
_cell.angle_beta   90.00
_cell.angle_gamma   90.00
#
_symmetry.space_group_name_H-M   'P 1'
#
loop_
_entity.id
_entity.type
_entity.pdbx_description
1 polymer ?
#
loop_
_entity_poly.entity_id
_entity_poly.type
_entity_poly.pdbx_seq_one_letter_code
_entity_poly.pdbx_strand_id
1 'polypeptide(L)'
;MAATREDAMLVVELSKLGSMMQLNEASRAVFADDFDPDAVEASDPSVQSLLMFYETVGTLVKNGLLDRDLVYDWLWAAGVWARVGPAAERARDKAGVPELYENFEALAAGQRLGAVAAAT
;
A
#
# COMPACT_ATOMS: atom_id res chain seq x y z
N MET A 1 -14.83 13.35 6.94
CA MET A 1 -15.21 12.83 8.24
C MET A 1 -13.97 12.64 9.11
N ALA A 2 -14.02 12.99 10.38
CA ALA A 2 -12.86 12.84 11.26
C ALA A 2 -12.66 11.37 11.63
N ALA A 3 -11.42 11.01 11.92
CA ALA A 3 -11.09 9.67 12.40
C ALA A 3 -11.75 9.42 13.77
N THR A 4 -12.10 8.16 13.99
CA THR A 4 -12.78 7.71 15.21
C THR A 4 -11.84 6.87 16.06
N ARG A 5 -12.31 6.51 17.27
CA ARG A 5 -11.58 5.59 18.13
C ARG A 5 -11.47 4.20 17.49
N GLU A 6 -12.50 3.76 16.78
CA GLU A 6 -12.47 2.49 16.04
C GLU A 6 -11.40 2.52 14.96
N ASP A 7 -11.24 3.66 14.28
CA ASP A 7 -10.15 3.82 13.30
C ASP A 7 -8.79 3.64 13.96
N ALA A 8 -8.59 4.25 15.13
CA ALA A 8 -7.32 4.14 15.85
C ALA A 8 -7.05 2.70 16.28
N MET A 9 -8.08 2.00 16.76
CA MET A 9 -7.96 0.58 17.14
C MET A 9 -7.60 -0.27 15.95
N LEU A 10 -8.18 0.00 14.78
CA LEU A 10 -7.90 -0.72 13.55
C LEU A 10 -6.45 -0.52 13.11
N VAL A 11 -5.95 0.72 13.20
CA VAL A 11 -4.54 1.02 12.91
C VAL A 11 -3.61 0.21 13.80
N VAL A 12 -3.91 0.10 15.09
CA VAL A 12 -3.10 -0.72 16.00
C VAL A 12 -3.11 -2.18 15.60
N GLU A 13 -4.29 -2.74 15.27
CA GLU A 13 -4.40 -4.13 14.84
C GLU A 13 -3.67 -4.38 13.52
N LEU A 14 -3.81 -3.46 12.56
CA LEU A 14 -3.10 -3.55 11.29
C LEU A 14 -1.59 -3.41 11.47
N SER A 15 -1.14 -2.60 12.43
CA SER A 15 0.29 -2.48 12.75
C SER A 15 0.85 -3.80 13.28
N LYS A 16 0.07 -4.51 14.09
CA LYS A 16 0.45 -5.85 14.56
C LYS A 16 0.54 -6.83 13.39
N LEU A 17 -0.44 -6.81 12.49
CA LEU A 17 -0.43 -7.64 11.28
C LEU A 17 0.81 -7.33 10.44
N GLY A 18 1.13 -6.06 10.24
CA GLY A 18 2.31 -5.64 9.50
C GLY A 18 3.59 -6.17 10.12
N SER A 19 3.68 -6.15 11.45
CA SER A 19 4.82 -6.72 12.16
C SER A 19 4.95 -8.22 11.91
N MET A 20 3.83 -8.94 11.94
CA MET A 20 3.80 -10.38 11.65
C MET A 20 4.19 -10.69 10.20
N MET A 21 3.91 -9.77 9.28
CA MET A 21 4.25 -9.88 7.86
C MET A 21 5.66 -9.36 7.55
N GLN A 22 6.40 -8.90 8.55
CA GLN A 22 7.76 -8.36 8.41
C GLN A 22 7.81 -7.16 7.44
N LEU A 23 6.85 -6.25 7.58
CA LEU A 23 6.75 -5.09 6.69
C LEU A 23 7.96 -4.16 6.76
N ASN A 24 8.61 -4.03 7.92
CA ASN A 24 9.81 -3.18 8.03
C ASN A 24 10.94 -3.71 7.17
N GLU A 25 11.17 -5.03 7.20
CA GLU A 25 12.18 -5.68 6.37
C GLU A 25 11.81 -5.59 4.89
N ALA A 26 10.54 -5.79 4.57
CA ALA A 26 10.04 -5.68 3.19
C ALA A 26 10.23 -4.27 2.66
N SER A 27 9.93 -3.25 3.46
CA SER A 27 10.11 -1.85 3.08
C SER A 27 11.58 -1.53 2.81
N ARG A 28 12.49 -1.99 3.69
CA ARG A 28 13.92 -1.79 3.46
C ARG A 28 14.38 -2.42 2.16
N ALA A 29 13.87 -3.61 1.85
CA ALA A 29 14.24 -4.34 0.63
C ALA A 29 13.83 -3.57 -0.62
N VAL A 30 12.61 -3.04 -0.67
CA VAL A 30 12.11 -2.36 -1.88
C VAL A 30 12.64 -0.93 -2.04
N PHE A 31 13.14 -0.32 -0.95
CA PHE A 31 13.78 1.00 -1.02
C PHE A 31 15.30 0.93 -1.08
N ALA A 32 15.87 -0.27 -1.11
CA ALA A 32 17.31 -0.44 -1.26
C ALA A 32 17.77 -0.03 -2.66
N ASP A 33 19.03 0.43 -2.78
CA ASP A 33 19.58 0.92 -4.04
C ASP A 33 19.63 -0.15 -5.13
N ASP A 34 19.76 -1.43 -4.74
CA ASP A 34 19.83 -2.55 -5.67
C ASP A 34 18.46 -3.12 -6.06
N PHE A 35 17.37 -2.58 -5.53
CA PHE A 35 16.03 -3.02 -5.90
C PHE A 35 15.65 -2.46 -7.28
N ASP A 36 15.26 -3.35 -8.20
CA ASP A 36 14.82 -2.96 -9.54
C ASP A 36 13.31 -3.19 -9.69
N PRO A 37 12.49 -2.12 -9.65
CA PRO A 37 11.04 -2.24 -9.78
C PRO A 37 10.61 -2.87 -11.11
N ASP A 38 11.42 -2.76 -12.15
CA ASP A 38 11.07 -3.24 -13.49
C ASP A 38 11.44 -4.71 -13.71
N ALA A 39 12.21 -5.30 -12.80
CA ALA A 39 12.66 -6.69 -12.91
C ALA A 39 12.06 -7.63 -11.88
N VAL A 40 11.61 -7.11 -10.72
CA VAL A 40 11.14 -7.93 -9.61
C VAL A 40 9.77 -8.54 -9.91
N GLU A 41 9.54 -9.76 -9.40
CA GLU A 41 8.25 -10.44 -9.53
C GLU A 41 7.34 -10.09 -8.34
N ALA A 42 6.02 -10.09 -8.58
CA ALA A 42 5.04 -9.89 -7.51
C ALA A 42 5.09 -11.02 -6.46
N SER A 43 5.63 -12.17 -6.82
CA SER A 43 5.82 -13.31 -5.90
C SER A 43 7.05 -13.17 -5.01
N ASP A 44 7.91 -12.17 -5.25
CA ASP A 44 9.01 -11.87 -4.34
C ASP A 44 8.44 -11.65 -2.92
N PRO A 45 8.98 -12.29 -1.87
CA PRO A 45 8.36 -12.21 -0.54
C PRO A 45 8.16 -10.80 -0.01
N SER A 46 9.12 -9.89 -0.21
CA SER A 46 9.00 -8.51 0.24
C SER A 46 7.93 -7.75 -0.54
N VAL A 47 7.92 -7.91 -1.86
CA VAL A 47 6.92 -7.29 -2.74
C VAL A 47 5.53 -7.81 -2.42
N GLN A 48 5.39 -9.13 -2.28
CA GLN A 48 4.11 -9.75 -1.98
C GLN A 48 3.53 -9.28 -0.65
N SER A 49 4.35 -9.23 0.40
CA SER A 49 3.91 -8.74 1.71
C SER A 49 3.37 -7.32 1.64
N LEU A 50 4.08 -6.44 0.94
CA LEU A 50 3.65 -5.05 0.79
C LEU A 50 2.37 -4.94 -0.04
N LEU A 51 2.29 -5.67 -1.16
CA LEU A 51 1.08 -5.66 -1.99
C LEU A 51 -0.15 -6.12 -1.21
N MET A 52 -0.02 -7.20 -0.46
CA MET A 52 -1.13 -7.76 0.31
C MET A 52 -1.55 -6.85 1.47
N PHE A 53 -0.60 -6.32 2.21
CA PHE A 53 -0.89 -5.44 3.34
C PHE A 53 -1.59 -4.16 2.88
N TYR A 54 -1.02 -3.47 1.89
CA TYR A 54 -1.57 -2.21 1.40
C TYR A 54 -2.89 -2.40 0.67
N GLU A 55 -3.08 -3.54 0.01
CA GLU A 55 -4.39 -3.86 -0.59
C GLU A 55 -5.45 -4.04 0.50
N THR A 56 -5.11 -4.67 1.61
CA THR A 56 -6.01 -4.80 2.76
C THR A 56 -6.41 -3.43 3.31
N VAL A 57 -5.42 -2.57 3.53
CA VAL A 57 -5.67 -1.21 4.01
C VAL A 57 -6.55 -0.44 3.02
N GLY A 58 -6.22 -0.51 1.73
CA GLY A 58 -6.98 0.16 0.68
C GLY A 58 -8.42 -0.33 0.59
N THR A 59 -8.65 -1.61 0.79
CA THR A 59 -9.99 -2.19 0.81
C THR A 59 -10.83 -1.61 1.95
N LEU A 60 -10.24 -1.48 3.12
CA LEU A 60 -10.95 -0.90 4.28
C LEU A 60 -11.27 0.58 4.06
N VAL A 61 -10.34 1.33 3.48
CA VAL A 61 -10.55 2.75 3.16
C VAL A 61 -11.64 2.90 2.12
N LYS A 62 -11.60 2.12 1.03
CA LYS A 62 -12.59 2.16 -0.04
C LYS A 62 -14.00 1.94 0.48
N ASN A 63 -14.17 1.05 1.44
CA ASN A 63 -15.47 0.68 1.98
C ASN A 63 -15.91 1.55 3.18
N GLY A 64 -15.19 2.62 3.47
CA GLY A 64 -15.56 3.54 4.55
C GLY A 64 -15.35 2.98 5.96
N LEU A 65 -14.54 1.93 6.09
CA LEU A 65 -14.30 1.26 7.37
C LEU A 65 -13.03 1.77 8.07
N LEU A 66 -12.22 2.53 7.37
CA LEU A 66 -10.99 3.11 7.90
C LEU A 66 -10.80 4.50 7.30
N ASP A 67 -10.54 5.49 8.14
CA ASP A 67 -10.39 6.88 7.73
C ASP A 67 -9.13 7.05 6.86
N ARG A 68 -9.30 7.65 5.68
CA ARG A 68 -8.21 7.81 4.71
C ARG A 68 -7.12 8.74 5.20
N ASP A 69 -7.50 9.88 5.80
CA ASP A 69 -6.51 10.86 6.26
C ASP A 69 -5.63 10.28 7.36
N LEU A 70 -6.22 9.47 8.25
CA LEU A 70 -5.47 8.77 9.27
C LEU A 70 -4.46 7.79 8.66
N VAL A 71 -4.86 7.08 7.61
CA VAL A 71 -3.96 6.17 6.89
C VAL A 71 -2.80 6.93 6.28
N TYR A 72 -3.05 8.10 5.67
CA TYR A 72 -2.00 8.91 5.05
C TYR A 72 -1.02 9.50 6.07
N ASP A 73 -1.48 9.76 7.30
CA ASP A 73 -0.58 10.16 8.38
C ASP A 73 0.32 9.02 8.84
N TRP A 74 -0.15 7.80 8.67
CA TRP A 74 0.52 6.59 9.15
C TRP A 74 1.40 5.94 8.07
N LEU A 75 0.91 5.86 6.83
CA LEU A 75 1.55 5.08 5.77
C LEU A 75 1.85 5.95 4.54
N TRP A 76 3.00 5.70 3.92
CA TRP A 76 3.36 6.32 2.66
C TRP A 76 3.01 5.40 1.49
N ALA A 77 1.71 5.26 1.22
CA ALA A 77 1.19 4.38 0.18
C ALA A 77 1.72 4.75 -1.22
N ALA A 78 1.79 6.05 -1.52
CA ALA A 78 2.27 6.52 -2.83
C ALA A 78 3.72 6.12 -3.06
N GLY A 79 4.59 6.26 -2.05
CA GLY A 79 5.99 5.89 -2.17
C GLY A 79 6.20 4.40 -2.33
N VAL A 80 5.46 3.59 -1.58
CA VAL A 80 5.55 2.12 -1.68
C VAL A 80 5.01 1.65 -3.04
N TRP A 81 3.88 2.21 -3.50
CA TRP A 81 3.34 1.87 -4.82
C TRP A 81 4.33 2.17 -5.95
N ALA A 82 5.07 3.26 -5.85
CA ALA A 82 6.08 3.59 -6.85
C ALA A 82 7.14 2.49 -6.99
N ARG A 83 7.42 1.76 -5.91
CA ARG A 83 8.41 0.67 -5.92
C ARG A 83 7.82 -0.67 -6.34
N VAL A 84 6.61 -1.00 -5.89
CA VAL A 84 6.02 -2.34 -6.12
C VAL A 84 4.92 -2.36 -7.18
N GLY A 85 4.41 -1.19 -7.58
CA GLY A 85 3.35 -1.08 -8.58
C GLY A 85 3.68 -1.70 -9.93
N PRO A 86 4.90 -1.51 -10.48
CA PRO A 86 5.26 -2.17 -11.74
C PRO A 86 5.14 -3.69 -11.68
N ALA A 87 5.53 -4.31 -10.57
CA ALA A 87 5.37 -5.75 -10.39
C ALA A 87 3.89 -6.15 -10.32
N ALA A 88 3.07 -5.33 -9.69
CA ALA A 88 1.62 -5.56 -9.63
C ALA A 88 0.99 -5.50 -11.01
N GLU A 89 1.40 -4.55 -11.85
CA GLU A 89 0.91 -4.41 -13.21
C GLU A 89 1.27 -5.63 -14.05
N ARG A 90 2.50 -6.13 -13.93
CA ARG A 90 2.91 -7.36 -14.62
C ARG A 90 2.12 -8.57 -14.14
N ALA A 91 1.82 -8.64 -12.84
CA ALA A 91 0.99 -9.71 -12.29
C ALA A 91 -0.43 -9.67 -12.84
N ARG A 92 -1.00 -8.48 -13.04
CA ARG A 92 -2.31 -8.31 -13.68
C ARG A 92 -2.33 -8.90 -15.08
N ASP A 93 -1.32 -8.57 -15.87
CA ASP A 93 -1.20 -9.04 -17.26
C ASP A 93 -1.05 -10.56 -17.30
N LYS A 94 -0.19 -11.09 -16.44
CA LYS A 94 0.08 -12.54 -16.39
C LYS A 94 -1.13 -13.34 -15.94
N ALA A 95 -1.89 -12.82 -14.97
CA ALA A 95 -3.07 -13.51 -14.44
C ALA A 95 -4.34 -13.24 -15.26
N GLY A 96 -4.34 -12.20 -16.09
CA GLY A 96 -5.54 -11.77 -16.79
C GLY A 96 -6.58 -11.14 -15.86
N VAL A 97 -6.14 -10.52 -14.76
CA VAL A 97 -7.01 -9.90 -13.74
C VAL A 97 -6.63 -8.43 -13.60
N PRO A 98 -7.30 -7.52 -14.36
CA PRO A 98 -6.96 -6.10 -14.35
C PRO A 98 -7.16 -5.41 -12.99
N GLU A 99 -8.06 -5.92 -12.16
CA GLU A 99 -8.41 -5.34 -10.85
C GLU A 99 -7.52 -5.80 -9.70
N LEU A 100 -6.54 -6.64 -9.97
CA LEU A 100 -5.63 -7.13 -8.94
C LEU A 100 -4.85 -5.96 -8.31
N TYR A 101 -4.92 -5.83 -6.99
CA TYR A 101 -4.30 -4.74 -6.20
C TYR A 101 -4.83 -3.34 -6.55
N GLU A 102 -6.07 -3.24 -7.06
CA GLU A 102 -6.66 -1.95 -7.45
C GLU A 102 -6.88 -1.00 -6.27
N ASN A 103 -7.15 -1.53 -5.08
CA ASN A 103 -7.42 -0.70 -3.91
C ASN A 103 -6.14 -0.08 -3.36
N PHE A 104 -5.01 -0.78 -3.43
CA PHE A 104 -3.71 -0.21 -3.12
C PHE A 104 -3.38 0.91 -4.11
N GLU A 105 -3.56 0.66 -5.39
CA GLU A 105 -3.29 1.67 -6.42
C GLU A 105 -4.14 2.93 -6.21
N ALA A 106 -5.43 2.77 -5.93
CA ALA A 106 -6.34 3.89 -5.66
C ALA A 106 -5.91 4.68 -4.41
N LEU A 107 -5.50 3.98 -3.36
CA LEU A 107 -5.00 4.60 -2.14
C LEU A 107 -3.76 5.46 -2.43
N ALA A 108 -2.82 4.91 -3.18
CA ALA A 108 -1.59 5.60 -3.55
C ALA A 108 -1.87 6.84 -4.42
N ALA A 109 -2.77 6.71 -5.38
CA ALA A 109 -3.15 7.81 -6.26
C ALA A 109 -3.80 8.96 -5.48
N GLY A 110 -4.66 8.63 -4.52
CA GLY A 110 -5.31 9.63 -3.67
C GLY A 110 -4.32 10.41 -2.81
N GLN A 111 -3.27 9.75 -2.33
CA GLN A 111 -2.23 10.39 -1.53
C GLN A 111 -1.40 11.37 -2.38
N ARG A 112 -1.07 11.00 -3.62
CA ARG A 112 -0.34 11.89 -4.54
C ARG A 112 -1.16 13.11 -4.88
N LEU A 113 -2.45 12.95 -5.16
CA LEU A 113 -3.35 14.07 -5.47
C LEU A 113 -3.50 15.00 -4.27
N GLY A 114 -3.60 14.46 -3.06
CA GLY A 114 -3.65 15.24 -1.84
C GLY A 114 -2.39 16.06 -1.62
N ALA A 115 -1.22 15.49 -1.90
CA ALA A 115 0.06 16.20 -1.79
C ALA A 115 0.16 17.34 -2.81
N VAL A 116 -0.30 17.13 -4.04
CA VAL A 116 -0.32 18.19 -5.07
C VAL A 116 -1.26 19.32 -4.65
N ALA A 117 -2.44 18.99 -4.15
CA ALA A 117 -3.41 20.00 -3.67
C ALA A 117 -2.83 20.81 -2.50
N ALA A 118 -2.13 20.18 -1.58
CA ALA A 118 -1.51 20.84 -0.44
C ALA A 118 -0.35 21.76 -0.85
N ALA A 119 0.34 21.44 -1.95
CA ALA A 119 1.46 22.23 -2.46
C ALA A 119 1.00 23.50 -3.20
N THR A 120 -0.23 23.56 -3.64
CA THR A 120 -0.79 24.72 -4.34
C THR A 120 -1.56 25.63 -3.41
#